data_ca2f4329907400b35053d44f3968860d
#
_entry.id   ca2f4329907400b35053d44f3968860d
#
_cell.length_a   1.000
_cell.length_b   1.000
_cell.length_c   1.000
_cell.angle_alpha   90.00
_cell.angle_beta   90.00
_cell.angle_gamma   90.00
#
_symmetry.space_group_name_H-M   'P 1'
#
loop_
_entity.id
_entity.type
_entity.pdbx_description
1 polymer ?
#
loop_
_entity_poly.entity_id
_entity_poly.type
_entity_poly.pdbx_seq_one_letter_code
_entity_poly.pdbx_strand_id
1 'polypeptide(L)'
;MSLHIHCCDDEPQIVLAVSLKFTKAGFQVTTDTDGEAAWESILRDPPQLLVTDMQMPRLDGLGLIQRMRAHPELKDIPTILVTGKGFELEEEELKTEFGVHKVLCKPFSPRELLSVANSLLGATVAS
;
A
#
# COMPACT_ATOMS: atom_id res chain seq x y z
N MET A 1 16.37 8.97 -10.16
CA MET A 1 16.12 7.73 -9.39
C MET A 1 14.64 7.46 -9.28
N SER A 2 14.25 6.22 -9.48
CA SER A 2 12.86 5.84 -9.38
C SER A 2 12.48 5.55 -7.92
N LEU A 3 11.30 6.01 -7.53
CA LEU A 3 10.72 5.62 -6.25
C LEU A 3 10.11 4.24 -6.40
N HIS A 4 10.25 3.43 -5.35
CA HIS A 4 9.77 2.05 -5.34
C HIS A 4 8.46 1.96 -4.56
N ILE A 5 7.41 1.44 -5.20
CA ILE A 5 6.17 1.12 -4.49
C ILE A 5 5.93 -0.38 -4.52
N HIS A 6 5.32 -0.89 -3.47
CA HIS A 6 4.88 -2.27 -3.40
C HIS A 6 3.36 -2.30 -3.34
N CYS A 7 2.74 -3.06 -4.24
CA CYS A 7 1.29 -3.16 -4.34
C CYS A 7 0.85 -4.59 -4.06
N CYS A 8 -0.04 -4.76 -3.08
CA CYS A 8 -0.59 -6.05 -2.70
C CYS A 8 -2.11 -6.07 -2.87
N ASP A 9 -2.62 -7.02 -3.61
CA ASP A 9 -4.07 -7.20 -3.76
C ASP A 9 -4.29 -8.62 -4.28
N ASP A 10 -5.29 -9.32 -3.75
CA ASP A 10 -5.57 -10.68 -4.18
C ASP A 10 -6.31 -10.74 -5.52
N GLU A 11 -6.70 -9.60 -6.07
CA GLU A 11 -7.32 -9.53 -7.40
C GLU A 11 -6.26 -9.19 -8.46
N PRO A 12 -5.85 -10.15 -9.30
CA PRO A 12 -4.75 -9.92 -10.26
C PRO A 12 -4.97 -8.76 -11.21
N GLN A 13 -6.22 -8.49 -11.61
CA GLN A 13 -6.51 -7.39 -12.51
C GLN A 13 -6.23 -6.03 -11.88
N ILE A 14 -6.41 -5.90 -10.56
CA ILE A 14 -6.08 -4.65 -9.86
C ILE A 14 -4.58 -4.48 -9.79
N VAL A 15 -3.86 -5.53 -9.42
CA VAL A 15 -2.40 -5.50 -9.37
C VAL A 15 -1.82 -5.10 -10.71
N LEU A 16 -2.35 -5.68 -11.79
CA LEU A 16 -1.90 -5.36 -13.15
C LEU A 16 -2.16 -3.90 -13.51
N ALA A 17 -3.37 -3.42 -13.26
CA ALA A 17 -3.75 -2.04 -13.60
C ALA A 17 -2.90 -1.02 -12.85
N VAL A 18 -2.67 -1.25 -11.56
CA VAL A 18 -1.84 -0.38 -10.74
C VAL A 18 -0.39 -0.42 -11.22
N SER A 19 0.12 -1.61 -11.49
CA SER A 19 1.49 -1.80 -11.96
C SER A 19 1.74 -1.04 -13.27
N LEU A 20 0.83 -1.17 -14.23
CA LEU A 20 0.96 -0.48 -15.52
C LEU A 20 0.95 1.05 -15.33
N LYS A 21 0.01 1.55 -14.55
CA LYS A 21 -0.13 2.99 -14.33
C LYS A 21 1.10 3.59 -13.65
N PHE A 22 1.59 2.93 -12.60
CA PHE A 22 2.70 3.46 -11.82
C PHE A 22 4.04 3.29 -12.56
N THR A 23 4.23 2.19 -13.25
CA THR A 23 5.44 2.00 -14.09
C THR A 23 5.51 3.09 -15.16
N LYS A 24 4.38 3.39 -15.79
CA LYS A 24 4.31 4.44 -16.80
C LYS A 24 4.63 5.82 -16.24
N ALA A 25 4.34 6.03 -14.95
CA ALA A 25 4.63 7.28 -14.27
C ALA A 25 6.06 7.36 -13.73
N GLY A 26 6.87 6.33 -13.97
CA GLY A 26 8.29 6.35 -13.59
C GLY A 26 8.63 5.62 -12.29
N PHE A 27 7.65 4.95 -11.68
CA PHE A 27 7.90 4.18 -10.45
C PHE A 27 8.47 2.80 -10.77
N GLN A 28 9.29 2.30 -9.83
CA GLN A 28 9.61 0.89 -9.77
C GLN A 28 8.48 0.21 -8.98
N VAL A 29 7.86 -0.81 -9.54
CA VAL A 29 6.71 -1.47 -8.93
C VAL A 29 7.01 -2.93 -8.66
N THR A 30 6.77 -3.37 -7.44
CA THR A 30 6.76 -4.78 -7.07
C THR A 30 5.38 -5.14 -6.56
N THR A 31 4.97 -6.39 -6.73
CA THR A 31 3.61 -6.82 -6.43
C THR A 31 3.57 -8.19 -5.78
N ASP A 32 2.55 -8.42 -4.97
CA ASP A 32 2.21 -9.74 -4.43
C ASP A 32 0.70 -9.86 -4.31
N THR A 33 0.21 -11.09 -4.21
CA THR A 33 -1.23 -11.34 -4.12
C THR A 33 -1.66 -11.93 -2.78
N ASP A 34 -0.71 -12.11 -1.85
CA ASP A 34 -1.04 -12.49 -0.48
C ASP A 34 -0.11 -11.77 0.49
N GLY A 35 -0.57 -11.67 1.74
CA GLY A 35 0.12 -10.86 2.74
C GLY A 35 1.45 -11.44 3.22
N GLU A 36 1.59 -12.76 3.29
CA GLU A 36 2.86 -13.34 3.72
C GLU A 36 3.95 -13.17 2.66
N ALA A 37 3.59 -13.35 1.38
CA ALA A 37 4.52 -13.09 0.30
C ALA A 37 4.93 -11.61 0.26
N ALA A 38 3.95 -10.72 0.49
CA ALA A 38 4.22 -9.29 0.56
C ALA A 38 5.19 -8.96 1.70
N TRP A 39 4.99 -9.56 2.87
CA TRP A 39 5.88 -9.34 4.02
C TRP A 39 7.33 -9.72 3.67
N GLU A 40 7.51 -10.89 3.06
CA GLU A 40 8.85 -11.33 2.64
C GLU A 40 9.47 -10.38 1.62
N SER A 41 8.68 -9.93 0.65
CA SER A 41 9.17 -8.98 -0.36
C SER A 41 9.59 -7.65 0.26
N ILE A 42 8.80 -7.14 1.19
CA ILE A 42 9.07 -5.86 1.86
C ILE A 42 10.32 -5.96 2.73
N LEU A 43 10.52 -7.08 3.42
CA LEU A 43 11.73 -7.29 4.22
C LEU A 43 12.98 -7.32 3.35
N ARG A 44 12.88 -7.95 2.17
CA ARG A 44 14.00 -8.13 1.27
C ARG A 44 14.38 -6.83 0.56
N ASP A 45 13.38 -6.03 0.19
CA ASP A 45 13.57 -4.79 -0.57
C ASP A 45 12.51 -3.77 -0.15
N PRO A 46 12.75 -2.99 0.90
CA PRO A 46 11.75 -2.06 1.43
C PRO A 46 11.34 -1.00 0.41
N PRO A 47 10.03 -0.80 0.20
CA PRO A 47 9.55 0.25 -0.70
C PRO A 47 9.48 1.61 0.00
N GLN A 48 9.31 2.67 -0.79
CA GLN A 48 9.01 3.98 -0.27
C GLN A 48 7.53 4.17 0.03
N LEU A 49 6.69 3.29 -0.52
CA LEU A 49 5.24 3.35 -0.30
C LEU A 49 4.65 1.95 -0.41
N LEU A 50 3.75 1.61 0.49
CA LEU A 50 2.96 0.38 0.42
C LEU A 50 1.52 0.72 0.07
N VAL A 51 0.98 0.04 -0.95
CA VAL A 51 -0.44 0.04 -1.27
C VAL A 51 -0.94 -1.38 -1.03
N THR A 52 -1.88 -1.58 -0.14
CA THR A 52 -2.36 -2.92 0.18
C THR A 52 -3.87 -2.98 0.29
N ASP A 53 -4.45 -4.05 -0.26
CA ASP A 53 -5.84 -4.37 -0.01
C ASP A 53 -6.00 -4.78 1.45
N MET A 54 -7.18 -4.53 2.00
CA MET A 54 -7.53 -4.92 3.36
C MET A 54 -7.59 -6.45 3.48
N GLN A 55 -8.24 -7.10 2.53
CA GLN A 55 -8.48 -8.54 2.58
C GLN A 55 -7.60 -9.29 1.61
N MET A 56 -6.70 -10.10 2.17
CA MET A 56 -5.80 -10.95 1.40
C MET A 56 -5.61 -12.27 2.13
N PRO A 57 -5.33 -13.36 1.38
CA PRO A 57 -5.08 -14.64 2.04
C PRO A 57 -3.78 -14.61 2.85
N ARG A 58 -3.73 -15.45 3.85
CA ARG A 58 -2.60 -15.72 4.75
C ARG A 58 -2.28 -14.61 5.72
N LEU A 59 -2.26 -13.36 5.29
CA LEU A 59 -2.05 -12.19 6.14
C LEU A 59 -2.80 -11.04 5.49
N ASP A 60 -3.73 -10.43 6.22
CA ASP A 60 -4.50 -9.31 5.66
C ASP A 60 -3.70 -8.00 5.67
N GLY A 61 -4.28 -6.97 5.05
CA GLY A 61 -3.60 -5.68 4.92
C GLY A 61 -3.28 -5.02 6.25
N LEU A 62 -4.18 -5.09 7.21
CA LEU A 62 -3.92 -4.52 8.54
C LEU A 62 -2.83 -5.30 9.26
N GLY A 63 -2.83 -6.62 9.17
CA GLY A 63 -1.79 -7.43 9.76
C GLY A 63 -0.42 -7.12 9.17
N LEU A 64 -0.37 -6.92 7.86
CA LEU A 64 0.87 -6.53 7.18
C LEU A 64 1.36 -5.18 7.69
N ILE A 65 0.48 -4.20 7.78
CA ILE A 65 0.84 -2.86 8.25
C ILE A 65 1.30 -2.91 9.70
N GLN A 66 0.63 -3.69 10.54
CA GLN A 66 1.02 -3.85 11.95
C GLN A 66 2.44 -4.41 12.07
N ARG A 67 2.78 -5.41 11.26
CA ARG A 67 4.15 -5.95 11.26
C ARG A 67 5.17 -4.89 10.86
N MET A 68 4.84 -4.06 9.88
CA MET A 68 5.73 -2.98 9.45
C MET A 68 5.93 -1.95 10.55
N ARG A 69 4.86 -1.57 11.24
CA ARG A 69 4.95 -0.58 12.33
C ARG A 69 5.78 -1.09 13.52
N ALA A 70 5.83 -2.40 13.70
CA ALA A 70 6.63 -3.00 14.76
C ALA A 70 8.10 -3.23 14.35
N HIS A 71 8.44 -3.00 13.09
CA HIS A 71 9.78 -3.23 12.57
C HIS A 71 10.57 -1.92 12.49
N PRO A 72 11.76 -1.83 13.11
CA PRO A 72 12.50 -0.56 13.20
C PRO A 72 12.80 0.10 11.85
N GLU A 73 13.04 -0.69 10.81
CA GLU A 73 13.39 -0.16 9.50
C GLU A 73 12.19 0.10 8.60
N LEU A 74 10.99 -0.36 8.98
CA LEU A 74 9.80 -0.26 8.14
C LEU A 74 8.71 0.62 8.73
N LYS A 75 8.86 1.00 9.99
CA LYS A 75 7.80 1.66 10.75
C LYS A 75 7.35 3.02 10.21
N ASP A 76 8.18 3.67 9.42
CA ASP A 76 7.87 5.01 8.89
C ASP A 76 7.45 5.01 7.42
N ILE A 77 7.37 3.85 6.79
CA ILE A 77 6.95 3.75 5.40
C ILE A 77 5.48 4.14 5.28
N PRO A 78 5.15 5.13 4.43
CA PRO A 78 3.74 5.50 4.23
C PRO A 78 2.94 4.37 3.61
N THR A 79 1.68 4.27 4.02
CA THR A 79 0.80 3.18 3.60
C THR A 79 -0.55 3.71 3.11
N ILE A 80 -1.06 3.11 2.04
CA ILE A 80 -2.41 3.32 1.55
C ILE A 80 -3.14 1.99 1.69
N LEU A 81 -4.24 2.00 2.43
CA LEU A 81 -5.09 0.82 2.59
C LEU A 81 -6.29 0.94 1.65
N VAL A 82 -6.52 -0.11 0.86
CA VAL A 82 -7.64 -0.17 -0.05
C VAL A 82 -8.70 -1.08 0.55
N THR A 83 -9.94 -0.59 0.69
CA THR A 83 -11.02 -1.32 1.34
C THR A 83 -12.19 -1.52 0.39
N GLY A 84 -12.93 -2.61 0.60
CA GLY A 84 -14.18 -2.84 -0.10
C GLY A 84 -15.36 -2.20 0.62
N LYS A 85 -16.54 -2.31 0.03
CA LYS A 85 -17.79 -1.87 0.62
C LYS A 85 -18.09 -2.63 1.89
N GLY A 86 -18.67 -1.94 2.88
CA GLY A 86 -19.12 -2.58 4.10
C GLY A 86 -18.07 -2.75 5.16
N PHE A 87 -16.92 -2.16 4.98
CA PHE A 87 -15.89 -2.20 6.00
C PHE A 87 -16.31 -1.31 7.18
N GLU A 88 -16.22 -1.86 8.40
CA GLU A 88 -16.80 -1.24 9.59
C GLU A 88 -15.91 -0.28 10.36
N LEU A 89 -14.59 -0.31 10.15
CA LEU A 89 -13.69 0.58 10.87
C LEU A 89 -13.68 1.97 10.23
N GLU A 90 -13.69 2.97 11.07
CA GLU A 90 -13.59 4.36 10.63
C GLU A 90 -12.17 4.66 10.13
N GLU A 91 -12.07 5.58 9.18
CA GLU A 91 -10.77 6.00 8.67
C GLU A 91 -9.85 6.51 9.78
N GLU A 92 -10.42 7.24 10.74
CA GLU A 92 -9.65 7.75 11.88
C GLU A 92 -9.06 6.64 12.73
N GLU A 93 -9.80 5.55 12.96
CA GLU A 93 -9.27 4.41 13.70
C GLU A 93 -8.12 3.75 12.95
N LEU A 94 -8.25 3.61 11.64
CA LEU A 94 -7.19 3.02 10.82
C LEU A 94 -5.91 3.85 10.90
N LYS A 95 -6.05 5.17 10.89
CA LYS A 95 -4.90 6.06 10.97
C LYS A 95 -4.26 6.05 12.36
N THR A 96 -5.07 6.14 13.41
CA THR A 96 -4.55 6.29 14.78
C THR A 96 -4.07 4.97 15.37
N GLU A 97 -4.80 3.89 15.16
CA GLU A 97 -4.47 2.60 15.77
C GLU A 97 -3.55 1.72 14.94
N PHE A 98 -3.65 1.83 13.62
CA PHE A 98 -2.89 0.95 12.73
C PHE A 98 -1.81 1.67 11.92
N GLY A 99 -1.76 3.00 12.00
CA GLY A 99 -0.73 3.76 11.29
C GLY A 99 -0.93 3.81 9.78
N VAL A 100 -2.17 3.71 9.32
CA VAL A 100 -2.52 3.86 7.90
C VAL A 100 -2.50 5.33 7.55
N HIS A 101 -1.81 5.71 6.46
CA HIS A 101 -1.71 7.11 6.06
C HIS A 101 -2.91 7.57 5.25
N LYS A 102 -3.43 6.72 4.38
CA LYS A 102 -4.61 7.01 3.56
C LYS A 102 -5.44 5.75 3.36
N VAL A 103 -6.75 5.94 3.25
CA VAL A 103 -7.70 4.86 2.96
C VAL A 103 -8.39 5.19 1.65
N LEU A 104 -8.48 4.21 0.75
CA LEU A 104 -9.14 4.35 -0.53
C LEU A 104 -10.17 3.25 -0.67
N CYS A 105 -11.39 3.61 -1.05
CA CYS A 105 -12.48 2.63 -1.20
C CYS A 105 -12.57 2.11 -2.62
N LYS A 106 -12.80 0.80 -2.76
CA LYS A 106 -13.09 0.19 -4.06
C LYS A 106 -14.52 0.51 -4.48
N PRO A 107 -14.80 0.71 -5.75
CA PRO A 107 -13.84 0.76 -6.85
C PRO A 107 -13.08 2.08 -6.89
N PHE A 108 -11.81 2.02 -7.21
CA PHE A 108 -10.98 3.21 -7.41
C PHE A 108 -10.34 3.15 -8.79
N SER A 109 -9.94 4.32 -9.31
CA SER A 109 -9.18 4.35 -10.55
C SER A 109 -7.68 4.35 -10.27
N PRO A 110 -6.85 3.74 -11.14
CA PRO A 110 -5.40 3.84 -10.99
C PRO A 110 -4.89 5.28 -10.97
N ARG A 111 -5.56 6.18 -11.68
CA ARG A 111 -5.23 7.62 -11.66
C ARG A 111 -5.44 8.22 -10.29
N GLU A 112 -6.55 7.90 -9.64
CA GLU A 112 -6.85 8.37 -8.29
C GLU A 112 -5.79 7.88 -7.30
N LEU A 113 -5.45 6.60 -7.38
CA LEU A 113 -4.42 6.03 -6.52
C LEU A 113 -3.07 6.70 -6.75
N LEU A 114 -2.71 6.95 -8.01
CA LEU A 114 -1.45 7.63 -8.33
C LEU A 114 -1.42 9.05 -7.74
N SER A 115 -2.53 9.76 -7.81
CA SER A 115 -2.63 11.10 -7.23
C SER A 115 -2.41 11.09 -5.72
N VAL A 116 -3.02 10.14 -5.03
CA VAL A 116 -2.86 9.98 -3.59
C VAL A 116 -1.41 9.62 -3.26
N ALA A 117 -0.83 8.70 -4.02
CA ALA A 117 0.56 8.28 -3.83
C ALA A 117 1.53 9.45 -3.99
N ASN A 118 1.35 10.24 -5.04
CA ASN A 118 2.19 11.40 -5.28
C ASN A 118 2.09 12.42 -4.14
N SER A 119 0.89 12.60 -3.61
CA SER A 119 0.67 13.50 -2.49
C SER A 119 1.44 13.04 -1.24
N LEU A 120 1.38 11.75 -0.93
CA LEU A 120 2.08 11.19 0.23
C LEU A 120 3.59 11.22 0.04
N LEU A 121 4.07 10.85 -1.13
CA LEU A 121 5.50 10.81 -1.41
C LEU A 121 6.09 12.22 -1.53
N GLY A 122 5.33 13.15 -2.08
CA GLY A 122 5.71 14.55 -2.12
C GLY A 122 5.88 15.14 -0.74
N ALA A 123 4.95 14.86 0.15
CA ALA A 123 5.03 15.31 1.53
C ALA A 123 6.20 14.66 2.28
N THR A 124 6.54 13.41 1.94
CA THR A 124 7.63 12.67 2.57
C THR A 124 8.99 13.12 2.06
N VAL A 125 9.07 13.44 0.77
CA VAL A 125 10.35 13.71 0.09
C VAL A 125 10.68 15.19 0.03
N ALA A 126 9.70 16.06 0.14
CA ALA A 126 9.86 17.51 -0.01
C ALA A 126 10.53 18.21 1.17
N SER A 127 10.87 17.47 2.19
CA SER A 127 11.52 18.02 3.37
C SER A 127 13.01 18.35 3.15
#